data_bcb61ba88769a4c0c624939aef8a9715
#
_entry.id   bcb61ba88769a4c0c624939aef8a9715
#
_cell.length_a   1.000
_cell.length_b   1.000
_cell.length_c   1.000
_cell.angle_alpha   90.00
_cell.angle_beta   90.00
_cell.angle_gamma   90.00
#
_symmetry.space_group_name_H-M   'P 1'
#
loop_
_entity.id
_entity.type
_entity.pdbx_description
1 polymer ?
#
loop_
_entity_poly.entity_id
_entity_poly.type
_entity_poly.pdbx_seq_one_letter_code
_entity_poly.pdbx_strand_id
1 'polypeptide(L)'
;MKKLFVYAFLVLGILFLLYNYSFSIKTYLKCEPYNQDSKEILYFAFDKKTIWSNYDPINLKFRNASKATYGERYVTATWDNITIDRESGTITITPSLTSIFVDFFKTEETKDLVLNCEKINKKKLPKEKVDKKF
;
A
#
# COMPACT_ATOMS: atom_id res chain seq x y z
N MET A 1 -3.87 37.96 30.02
CA MET A 1 -4.78 37.27 29.09
C MET A 1 -4.16 36.98 27.72
N LYS A 2 -3.27 37.81 27.19
CA LYS A 2 -2.60 37.57 25.90
C LYS A 2 -1.74 36.31 25.89
N LYS A 3 -1.13 35.91 27.03
CA LYS A 3 -0.32 34.71 27.14
C LYS A 3 -1.13 33.39 27.00
N LEU A 4 -2.37 33.38 27.48
CA LEU A 4 -3.27 32.23 27.38
C LEU A 4 -3.64 31.95 25.93
N PHE A 5 -3.87 32.95 25.10
CA PHE A 5 -4.15 32.81 23.68
C PHE A 5 -2.95 32.19 22.93
N VAL A 6 -1.74 32.67 23.24
CA VAL A 6 -0.52 32.13 22.60
C VAL A 6 -0.33 30.66 22.95
N TYR A 7 -0.53 30.27 24.20
CA TYR A 7 -0.44 28.84 24.58
C TYR A 7 -1.51 27.99 23.94
N ALA A 8 -2.75 28.47 23.84
CA ALA A 8 -3.83 27.77 23.17
C ALA A 8 -3.52 27.56 21.68
N PHE A 9 -2.99 28.56 20.98
CA PHE A 9 -2.57 28.43 19.58
C PHE A 9 -1.43 27.46 19.40
N LEU A 10 -0.44 27.46 20.29
CA LEU A 10 0.69 26.52 20.24
C LEU A 10 0.21 25.07 20.43
N VAL A 11 -0.66 24.83 21.40
CA VAL A 11 -1.22 23.49 21.65
C VAL A 11 -2.03 23.00 20.47
N LEU A 12 -2.90 23.84 19.90
CA LEU A 12 -3.70 23.49 18.71
C LEU A 12 -2.80 23.22 17.50
N GLY A 13 -1.75 24.02 17.31
CA GLY A 13 -0.79 23.81 16.23
C GLY A 13 -0.04 22.49 16.35
N ILE A 14 0.39 22.13 17.56
CA ILE A 14 1.06 20.86 17.82
C ILE A 14 0.10 19.68 17.58
N LEU A 15 -1.13 19.75 18.06
CA LEU A 15 -2.14 18.73 17.84
C LEU A 15 -2.46 18.55 16.35
N PHE A 16 -2.54 19.64 15.61
CA PHE A 16 -2.76 19.62 14.17
C PHE A 16 -1.59 18.95 13.42
N LEU A 17 -0.36 19.28 13.79
CA LEU A 17 0.84 18.68 13.22
C LEU A 17 0.93 17.18 13.52
N LEU A 18 0.62 16.78 14.76
CA LEU A 18 0.59 15.37 15.15
C LEU A 18 -0.48 14.60 14.40
N TYR A 19 -1.66 15.20 14.22
CA TYR A 19 -2.74 14.59 13.44
C TYR A 19 -2.34 14.38 11.99
N ASN A 20 -1.76 15.37 11.32
CA ASN A 20 -1.28 15.25 9.95
C ASN A 20 -0.12 14.26 9.81
N TYR A 21 0.80 14.26 10.76
CA TYR A 21 1.91 13.30 10.80
C TYR A 21 1.40 11.86 10.91
N SER A 22 0.42 11.63 11.77
CA SER A 22 -0.21 10.32 11.94
C SER A 22 -0.85 9.81 10.64
N PHE A 23 -1.41 10.69 9.80
CA PHE A 23 -1.95 10.34 8.49
C PHE A 23 -0.89 10.05 7.44
N SER A 24 0.31 10.61 7.59
CA SER A 24 1.40 10.44 6.62
C SER A 24 2.28 9.22 6.88
N ILE A 25 2.11 8.55 8.01
CA ILE A 25 2.89 7.33 8.34
C ILE A 25 2.46 6.20 7.43
N LYS A 26 3.40 5.71 6.62
CA LYS A 26 3.20 4.58 5.72
C LYS A 26 3.60 3.29 6.38
N THR A 27 2.80 2.25 6.19
CA THR A 27 3.15 0.88 6.53
C THR A 27 3.64 0.18 5.27
N TYR A 28 4.85 -0.38 5.30
CA TYR A 28 5.44 -1.10 4.18
C TYR A 28 5.28 -2.59 4.38
N LEU A 29 4.90 -3.31 3.32
CA LEU A 29 4.62 -4.74 3.35
C LEU A 29 5.44 -5.47 2.29
N LYS A 30 6.00 -6.59 2.70
CA LYS A 30 6.61 -7.58 1.81
C LYS A 30 5.66 -8.77 1.71
N CYS A 31 5.22 -9.10 0.51
CA CYS A 31 4.17 -10.05 0.25
C CYS A 31 4.63 -11.19 -0.67
N GLU A 32 4.20 -12.40 -0.34
CA GLU A 32 4.45 -13.60 -1.13
C GLU A 32 3.12 -14.23 -1.56
N PRO A 33 3.00 -14.71 -2.81
CA PRO A 33 1.79 -15.41 -3.25
C PRO A 33 1.52 -16.67 -2.41
N TYR A 34 0.28 -16.79 -1.95
CA TYR A 34 -0.15 -17.92 -1.12
C TYR A 34 -0.69 -19.07 -1.95
N ASN A 35 -1.46 -18.78 -2.99
CA ASN A 35 -2.21 -19.77 -3.75
C ASN A 35 -1.68 -20.00 -5.17
N GLN A 36 -0.47 -19.58 -5.45
CA GLN A 36 0.18 -19.76 -6.75
C GLN A 36 1.58 -20.35 -6.59
N ASP A 37 2.04 -21.06 -7.60
CA ASP A 37 3.39 -21.63 -7.65
C ASP A 37 4.48 -20.58 -7.88
N SER A 38 4.08 -19.34 -8.15
CA SER A 38 5.01 -18.22 -8.32
C SER A 38 5.64 -17.84 -7.00
N LYS A 39 6.96 -17.70 -6.98
CA LYS A 39 7.74 -17.23 -5.83
C LYS A 39 8.06 -15.73 -5.92
N GLU A 40 7.34 -15.01 -6.76
CA GLU A 40 7.56 -13.58 -6.93
C GLU A 40 7.16 -12.81 -5.67
N ILE A 41 8.10 -12.01 -5.15
CA ILE A 41 7.87 -11.18 -3.98
C ILE A 41 7.35 -9.82 -4.44
N LEU A 42 6.21 -9.41 -3.88
CA LEU A 42 5.58 -8.13 -4.17
C LEU A 42 5.66 -7.21 -2.96
N TYR A 43 5.84 -5.93 -3.20
CA TYR A 43 5.91 -4.91 -2.16
C TYR A 43 4.74 -3.95 -2.27
N PHE A 44 4.16 -3.63 -1.11
CA PHE A 44 3.05 -2.69 -0.99
C PHE A 44 3.33 -1.72 0.13
N ALA A 45 2.66 -0.58 0.08
CA ALA A 45 2.61 0.36 1.19
C ALA A 45 1.20 0.90 1.32
N PHE A 46 0.82 1.27 2.52
CA PHE A 46 -0.48 1.92 2.73
C PHE A 46 -0.41 2.90 3.90
N ASP A 47 -1.28 3.88 3.85
CA ASP A 47 -1.60 4.73 4.97
C ASP A 47 -3.13 4.85 5.08
N LYS A 48 -3.63 5.82 5.84
CA LYS A 48 -5.09 5.99 6.01
C LYS A 48 -5.82 6.49 4.75
N LYS A 49 -5.09 6.96 3.74
CA LYS A 49 -5.67 7.57 2.53
C LYS A 49 -5.32 6.84 1.24
N THR A 50 -4.21 6.13 1.20
CA THR A 50 -3.65 5.62 -0.06
C THR A 50 -3.07 4.23 0.11
N ILE A 51 -3.21 3.40 -0.93
CA ILE A 51 -2.49 2.14 -1.09
C ILE A 51 -1.55 2.30 -2.27
N TRP A 52 -0.27 2.01 -2.05
CA TRP A 52 0.76 2.01 -3.09
C TRP A 52 1.10 0.58 -3.47
N SER A 53 1.26 0.34 -4.76
CA SER A 53 1.62 -0.96 -5.31
C SER A 53 2.61 -0.83 -6.45
N ASN A 54 3.07 -1.96 -6.98
CA ASN A 54 4.00 -2.01 -8.10
C ASN A 54 5.29 -1.23 -7.82
N TYR A 55 6.05 -1.72 -6.82
CA TYR A 55 7.30 -1.08 -6.41
C TYR A 55 8.38 -1.20 -7.48
N ASP A 56 9.03 -0.07 -7.78
CA ASP A 56 10.15 0.00 -8.71
C ASP A 56 11.47 0.09 -7.91
N PRO A 57 12.28 -0.98 -7.89
CA PRO A 57 13.53 -0.99 -7.12
C PRO A 57 14.62 -0.12 -7.73
N ILE A 58 14.50 0.27 -8.99
CA ILE A 58 15.46 1.12 -9.69
C ILE A 58 15.27 2.58 -9.29
N ASN A 59 14.03 3.08 -9.38
CA ASN A 59 13.68 4.46 -9.05
C ASN A 59 13.29 4.63 -7.57
N LEU A 60 13.24 3.56 -6.81
CA LEU A 60 12.92 3.53 -5.37
C LEU A 60 11.55 4.16 -5.05
N LYS A 61 10.56 3.87 -5.89
CA LYS A 61 9.20 4.39 -5.72
C LYS A 61 8.15 3.37 -6.15
N PHE A 62 6.94 3.53 -5.65
CA PHE A 62 5.79 2.77 -6.12
C PHE A 62 5.22 3.43 -7.38
N ARG A 63 4.93 2.62 -8.40
CA ARG A 63 4.40 3.12 -9.68
C ARG A 63 2.92 3.45 -9.61
N ASN A 64 2.17 2.71 -8.77
CA ASN A 64 0.73 2.85 -8.65
C ASN A 64 0.37 3.35 -7.26
N ALA A 65 -0.58 4.29 -7.20
CA ALA A 65 -1.16 4.78 -5.97
C ALA A 65 -2.68 4.85 -6.14
N SER A 66 -3.42 4.24 -5.23
CA SER A 66 -4.87 4.20 -5.25
C SER A 66 -5.44 4.79 -3.98
N LYS A 67 -6.55 5.52 -4.12
CA LYS A 67 -7.26 6.05 -2.96
C LYS A 67 -7.81 4.89 -2.12
N ALA A 68 -7.55 4.92 -0.82
CA ALA A 68 -7.91 3.87 0.10
C ALA A 68 -9.07 4.25 1.01
N THR A 69 -9.91 3.27 1.32
CA THR A 69 -10.86 3.33 2.43
C THR A 69 -10.27 2.56 3.59
N TYR A 70 -9.96 3.24 4.68
CA TYR A 70 -9.30 2.68 5.86
C TYR A 70 -10.32 2.26 6.90
N GLY A 71 -10.36 0.96 7.22
CA GLY A 71 -11.18 0.40 8.28
C GLY A 71 -10.34 -0.23 9.38
N GLU A 72 -10.97 -0.67 10.43
CA GLU A 72 -10.31 -1.36 11.54
C GLU A 72 -9.58 -2.63 11.11
N ARG A 73 -10.24 -3.45 10.30
CA ARG A 73 -9.68 -4.71 9.80
C ARG A 73 -9.21 -4.61 8.37
N TYR A 74 -9.99 -3.99 7.49
CA TYR A 74 -9.71 -3.94 6.06
C TYR A 74 -9.31 -2.56 5.59
N VAL A 75 -8.30 -2.51 4.73
CA VAL A 75 -7.96 -1.33 3.93
C VAL A 75 -8.21 -1.70 2.48
N THR A 76 -9.15 -1.01 1.83
CA THR A 76 -9.55 -1.32 0.45
C THR A 76 -9.24 -0.17 -0.48
N ALA A 77 -8.74 -0.51 -1.67
CA ALA A 77 -8.55 0.47 -2.73
C ALA A 77 -9.89 0.77 -3.42
N THR A 78 -10.18 2.04 -3.66
CA THR A 78 -11.45 2.46 -4.25
C THR A 78 -11.55 2.08 -5.73
N TRP A 79 -10.45 2.13 -6.46
CA TRP A 79 -10.42 1.91 -7.91
C TRP A 79 -9.68 0.64 -8.34
N ASP A 80 -8.74 0.18 -7.54
CA ASP A 80 -8.04 -1.08 -7.75
C ASP A 80 -8.63 -2.13 -6.81
N ASN A 81 -8.81 -3.34 -7.28
CA ASN A 81 -9.44 -4.42 -6.52
C ASN A 81 -8.47 -5.03 -5.51
N ILE A 82 -7.91 -4.19 -4.63
CA ILE A 82 -6.95 -4.58 -3.61
C ILE A 82 -7.60 -4.43 -2.24
N THR A 83 -7.59 -5.52 -1.46
CA THR A 83 -8.07 -5.53 -0.08
C THR A 83 -6.96 -6.01 0.84
N ILE A 84 -6.58 -5.19 1.80
CA ILE A 84 -5.58 -5.53 2.82
C ILE A 84 -6.32 -5.94 4.09
N ASP A 85 -6.13 -7.19 4.54
CA ASP A 85 -6.63 -7.67 5.81
C ASP A 85 -5.56 -7.48 6.87
N ARG A 86 -5.77 -6.52 7.76
CA ARG A 86 -4.80 -6.14 8.80
C ARG A 86 -4.72 -7.18 9.92
N GLU A 87 -5.73 -7.98 10.10
CA GLU A 87 -5.76 -9.02 11.13
C GLU A 87 -5.01 -10.26 10.71
N SER A 88 -5.26 -10.76 9.50
CA SER A 88 -4.58 -11.95 8.98
C SER A 88 -3.22 -11.64 8.34
N GLY A 89 -2.93 -10.39 8.00
CA GLY A 89 -1.71 -10.01 7.30
C GLY A 89 -1.71 -10.42 5.83
N THR A 90 -2.88 -10.48 5.20
CA THR A 90 -3.03 -10.88 3.80
C THR A 90 -3.50 -9.74 2.92
N ILE A 91 -3.10 -9.78 1.66
CA ILE A 91 -3.63 -8.90 0.61
C ILE A 91 -4.33 -9.77 -0.42
N THR A 92 -5.57 -9.41 -0.76
CA THR A 92 -6.35 -10.05 -1.82
C THR A 92 -6.47 -9.09 -2.99
N ILE A 93 -6.06 -9.54 -4.17
CA ILE A 93 -6.20 -8.79 -5.42
C ILE A 93 -7.23 -9.51 -6.26
N THR A 94 -8.35 -8.84 -6.51
CA THR A 94 -9.43 -9.35 -7.36
C THR A 94 -9.22 -8.85 -8.77
N PRO A 95 -9.37 -9.68 -9.82
CA PRO A 95 -9.23 -9.24 -11.20
C PRO A 95 -10.22 -8.12 -11.52
N SER A 96 -9.74 -7.06 -12.19
CA SER A 96 -10.60 -5.98 -12.65
C SER A 96 -11.50 -6.46 -13.81
N LEU A 97 -12.60 -5.76 -14.05
CA LEU A 97 -13.48 -6.04 -15.19
C LEU A 97 -12.72 -6.06 -16.53
N THR A 98 -11.72 -5.18 -16.68
CA THR A 98 -10.85 -5.15 -17.86
C THR A 98 -10.01 -6.42 -17.96
N SER A 99 -9.47 -6.92 -16.86
CA SER A 99 -8.76 -8.20 -16.83
C SER A 99 -9.67 -9.37 -17.13
N ILE A 100 -10.92 -9.33 -16.67
CA ILE A 100 -11.94 -10.35 -16.95
C ILE A 100 -12.21 -10.43 -18.46
N PHE A 101 -12.30 -9.30 -19.16
CA PHE A 101 -12.47 -9.29 -20.62
C PHE A 101 -11.29 -9.90 -21.35
N VAL A 102 -10.07 -9.61 -20.91
CA VAL A 102 -8.86 -10.19 -21.51
C VAL A 102 -8.80 -11.70 -21.23
N ASP A 103 -9.14 -12.12 -20.03
CA ASP A 103 -9.08 -13.53 -19.60
C ASP A 103 -10.27 -14.35 -20.18
N PHE A 104 -11.37 -13.72 -20.51
CA PHE A 104 -12.51 -14.37 -21.15
C PHE A 104 -12.10 -15.07 -22.45
N PHE A 105 -11.19 -14.50 -23.22
CA PHE A 105 -10.67 -15.11 -24.46
C PHE A 105 -9.62 -16.19 -24.18
N LYS A 106 -9.09 -16.26 -22.96
CA LYS A 106 -8.04 -17.25 -22.59
C LYS A 106 -8.59 -18.48 -21.89
N THR A 107 -9.87 -18.52 -21.57
CA THR A 107 -10.58 -19.65 -20.91
C THR A 107 -10.00 -20.05 -19.53
N GLU A 108 -9.13 -19.27 -18.93
CA GLU A 108 -8.64 -19.50 -17.58
C GLU A 108 -9.59 -18.88 -16.56
N GLU A 109 -9.83 -19.60 -15.47
CA GLU A 109 -10.63 -19.07 -14.36
C GLU A 109 -9.90 -17.89 -13.72
N THR A 110 -10.58 -16.75 -13.63
CA THR A 110 -10.07 -15.60 -12.92
C THR A 110 -10.20 -15.83 -11.42
N LYS A 111 -9.09 -16.17 -10.78
CA LYS A 111 -9.03 -16.37 -9.33
C LYS A 111 -8.45 -15.16 -8.65
N ASP A 112 -8.95 -14.89 -7.44
CA ASP A 112 -8.34 -13.87 -6.59
C ASP A 112 -6.90 -14.28 -6.25
N LEU A 113 -6.00 -13.33 -6.33
CA LEU A 113 -4.62 -13.52 -5.90
C LEU A 113 -4.54 -13.18 -4.41
N VAL A 114 -4.18 -14.16 -3.59
CA VAL A 114 -4.00 -13.97 -2.16
C VAL A 114 -2.51 -13.96 -1.83
N LEU A 115 -2.06 -12.94 -1.12
CA LEU A 115 -0.67 -12.76 -0.73
C LEU A 115 -0.55 -12.80 0.78
N ASN A 116 0.45 -13.54 1.29
CA ASN A 116 0.86 -13.44 2.69
C ASN A 116 1.88 -12.32 2.84
N CYS A 117 1.63 -11.41 3.75
CA CYS A 117 2.42 -10.21 3.92
C CYS A 117 3.02 -10.10 5.31
N GLU A 118 4.21 -9.53 5.38
CA GLU A 118 4.85 -9.13 6.63
C GLU A 118 5.18 -7.64 6.61
N LYS A 119 5.09 -7.00 7.76
CA LYS A 119 5.47 -5.60 7.92
C LYS A 119 6.98 -5.47 7.88
N ILE A 120 7.49 -4.57 7.06
CA ILE A 120 8.92 -4.30 6.93
C ILE A 120 9.21 -2.80 7.13
N ASN A 121 10.48 -2.47 7.38
CA ASN A 121 10.94 -1.09 7.35
C ASN A 121 11.19 -0.64 5.91
N LYS A 122 11.02 0.65 5.65
CA LYS A 122 11.33 1.26 4.35
C LYS A 122 12.74 0.92 3.87
N LYS A 123 13.71 0.80 4.78
CA LYS A 123 15.10 0.46 4.48
C LYS A 123 15.28 -0.94 3.91
N LYS A 124 14.31 -1.84 4.15
CA LYS A 124 14.34 -3.22 3.65
C LYS A 124 13.76 -3.38 2.25
N LEU A 125 13.25 -2.30 1.66
CA LEU A 125 12.79 -2.34 0.27
C LEU A 125 13.99 -2.56 -0.65
N PRO A 126 13.85 -3.40 -1.70
CA PRO A 126 14.96 -3.73 -2.58
C PRO A 126 15.43 -2.52 -3.37
N LYS A 127 16.74 -2.46 -3.59
CA LYS A 127 17.39 -1.43 -4.39
C LYS A 127 18.20 -2.11 -5.48
N GLU A 128 17.93 -1.79 -6.73
CA GLU A 128 18.71 -2.26 -7.87
C GLU A 128 19.58 -1.14 -8.39
N LYS A 129 20.87 -1.46 -8.57
CA LYS A 129 21.80 -0.53 -9.20
C LYS A 129 21.70 -0.69 -10.71
N VAL A 130 21.49 0.43 -11.40
CA VAL A 130 21.54 0.47 -12.85
C VAL A 130 22.97 0.73 -13.29
N ASP A 131 23.56 -0.23 -14.01
CA ASP A 131 24.81 0.01 -14.71
C ASP A 131 24.53 0.91 -15.92
N LYS A 132 24.80 2.20 -15.75
CA LYS A 132 24.67 3.16 -16.84
C LYS A 132 25.82 2.95 -17.82
N LYS A 133 25.53 2.36 -18.96
CA LYS A 133 26.46 2.26 -20.07
C LYS A 133 26.51 3.51 -20.96
N PHE A 134 25.61 4.44 -20.73
CA PHE A 134 25.45 5.67 -21.47
C PHE A 134 25.36 6.89 -20.59
#